data_16b7cec94f299045af0d592d8afbf334
#
_entry.id   16b7cec94f299045af0d592d8afbf334
#
_cell.length_a   1.000
_cell.length_b   1.000
_cell.length_c   1.000
_cell.angle_alpha   90.00
_cell.angle_beta   90.00
_cell.angle_gamma   90.00
#
_symmetry.space_group_name_H-M   'P 1'
#
loop_
_entity.id
_entity.type
_entity.pdbx_description
1 polymer ?
#
loop_
_entity_poly.entity_id
_entity_poly.type
_entity_poly.pdbx_seq_one_letter_code
_entity_poly.pdbx_strand_id
1 'polypeptide(L)'
;MRELHVLNVTRGATLGDRVALADRWWLRMRGLLGRPPLAEGEGMLLSPCTAVHMRGMRYPLDVAILAGDGRVVALYPALAPGERTRWRHPGARSTLELPAGTLRRTGTAEGDVLRWSPAPSPTTPSGSPRA
;
A
#
# COMPACT_ATOMS: atom_id res chain seq x y z
N MET A 1 -2.76 -12.34 -7.04
CA MET A 1 -3.52 -11.25 -6.44
C MET A 1 -3.77 -10.17 -7.48
N ARG A 2 -4.89 -9.49 -7.35
CA ARG A 2 -5.16 -8.33 -8.21
C ARG A 2 -4.15 -7.24 -7.91
N GLU A 3 -3.79 -6.51 -8.94
CA GLU A 3 -2.91 -5.36 -8.79
C GLU A 3 -3.70 -4.08 -9.00
N LEU A 4 -3.32 -3.08 -8.22
CA LEU A 4 -4.00 -1.78 -8.19
C LEU A 4 -3.01 -0.67 -8.49
N HIS A 5 -3.54 0.39 -9.09
CA HIS A 5 -2.88 1.67 -9.16
C HIS A 5 -3.40 2.53 -8.01
N VAL A 6 -2.52 3.05 -7.18
CA VAL A 6 -2.89 3.86 -6.01
C VAL A 6 -2.41 5.28 -6.20
N LEU A 7 -3.36 6.22 -6.19
CA LEU A 7 -3.11 7.63 -6.42
C LEU A 7 -3.48 8.43 -5.18
N ASN A 8 -2.61 9.32 -4.75
CA ASN A 8 -2.96 10.33 -3.76
C ASN A 8 -3.58 11.49 -4.52
N VAL A 9 -4.91 11.59 -4.48
CA VAL A 9 -5.63 12.61 -5.26
C VAL A 9 -5.47 14.00 -4.66
N THR A 10 -5.22 14.09 -3.37
CA THR A 10 -4.98 15.38 -2.71
C THR A 10 -3.68 16.02 -3.20
N ARG A 11 -2.66 15.20 -3.46
CA ARG A 11 -1.33 15.69 -3.86
C ARG A 11 -1.06 15.53 -5.35
N GLY A 12 -1.90 14.77 -6.06
CA GLY A 12 -1.64 14.46 -7.47
C GLY A 12 -0.42 13.56 -7.66
N ALA A 13 -0.16 12.66 -6.72
CA ALA A 13 1.04 11.81 -6.75
C ALA A 13 0.65 10.34 -6.73
N THR A 14 1.34 9.53 -7.53
CA THR A 14 1.14 8.08 -7.54
C THR A 14 1.98 7.45 -6.42
N LEU A 15 1.33 6.65 -5.57
CA LEU A 15 2.01 5.92 -4.51
C LEU A 15 2.53 4.58 -5.00
N GLY A 16 1.83 3.96 -5.95
CA GLY A 16 2.26 2.73 -6.56
C GLY A 16 1.36 2.37 -7.72
N ASP A 17 1.92 1.73 -8.73
CA ASP A 17 1.18 1.30 -9.91
C ASP A 17 1.05 -0.22 -10.00
N ARG A 18 1.66 -0.95 -9.06
CA ARG A 18 1.58 -2.41 -8.97
C ARG A 18 1.38 -2.80 -7.51
N VAL A 19 0.28 -2.35 -6.93
CA VAL A 19 -0.04 -2.61 -5.53
C VAL A 19 -0.93 -3.84 -5.47
N ALA A 20 -0.46 -4.89 -4.82
CA ALA A 20 -1.22 -6.14 -4.70
C ALA A 20 -2.37 -5.96 -3.70
N LEU A 21 -3.54 -6.50 -4.03
CA LEU A 21 -4.69 -6.46 -3.13
C LEU A 21 -4.75 -7.76 -2.34
N ALA A 22 -4.65 -7.66 -1.02
CA ALA A 22 -4.79 -8.78 -0.10
C ALA A 22 -6.15 -8.66 0.60
N ASP A 23 -7.19 -9.15 -0.05
CA ASP A 23 -8.57 -9.05 0.45
C ASP A 23 -9.09 -10.36 1.03
N ARG A 24 -8.30 -11.43 0.99
CA ARG A 24 -8.66 -12.71 1.57
C ARG A 24 -7.84 -12.94 2.83
N TRP A 25 -8.45 -13.61 3.83
CA TRP A 25 -7.84 -13.71 5.16
C TRP A 25 -6.44 -14.34 5.12
N TRP A 26 -6.21 -15.34 4.27
CA TRP A 26 -4.88 -15.96 4.21
C TRP A 26 -3.83 -15.05 3.54
N LEU A 27 -4.25 -14.22 2.60
CA LEU A 27 -3.36 -13.26 1.99
C LEU A 27 -2.97 -12.17 2.99
N ARG A 28 -3.93 -11.72 3.81
CA ARG A 28 -3.65 -10.71 4.82
C ARG A 28 -2.73 -11.25 5.91
N MET A 29 -2.92 -12.53 6.30
CA MET A 29 -2.06 -13.13 7.32
C MET A 29 -0.61 -13.21 6.87
N ARG A 30 -0.40 -13.51 5.60
CA ARG A 30 0.96 -13.60 5.07
C ARG A 30 1.55 -12.22 4.80
N GLY A 31 0.77 -11.31 4.20
CA GLY A 31 1.27 -9.99 3.80
C GLY A 31 2.54 -10.10 2.98
N LEU A 32 3.55 -9.35 3.36
CA LEU A 32 4.85 -9.35 2.69
C LEU A 32 5.89 -10.23 3.37
N LEU A 33 5.49 -10.98 4.39
CA LEU A 33 6.41 -11.83 5.14
C LEU A 33 7.06 -12.85 4.20
N GLY A 34 8.38 -12.94 4.26
CA GLY A 34 9.14 -13.88 3.44
C GLY A 34 9.33 -13.44 1.99
N ARG A 35 8.82 -12.28 1.60
CA ARG A 35 9.01 -11.76 0.24
C ARG A 35 10.24 -10.87 0.18
N PRO A 36 10.85 -10.73 -1.01
CA PRO A 36 11.95 -9.78 -1.18
C PRO A 36 11.45 -8.35 -0.99
N PRO A 37 12.34 -7.40 -0.74
CA PRO A 37 11.96 -6.01 -0.60
C PRO A 37 11.15 -5.51 -1.80
N LEU A 38 10.18 -4.64 -1.51
CA LEU A 38 9.36 -4.04 -2.56
C LEU A 38 10.20 -3.09 -3.42
N ALA A 39 10.00 -3.18 -4.72
CA ALA A 39 10.57 -2.19 -5.63
C ALA A 39 9.66 -0.97 -5.68
N GLU A 40 10.20 0.13 -6.21
CA GLU A 40 9.40 1.33 -6.42
C GLU A 40 8.20 1.00 -7.31
N GLY A 41 7.03 1.49 -6.91
CA GLY A 41 5.78 1.22 -7.62
C GLY A 41 5.03 0.00 -7.10
N GLU A 42 5.70 -0.85 -6.34
CA GLU A 42 5.05 -2.01 -5.73
C GLU A 42 4.48 -1.66 -4.37
N GLY A 43 3.63 -2.52 -3.87
CA GLY A 43 3.05 -2.36 -2.54
C GLY A 43 2.02 -3.43 -2.29
N MET A 44 1.35 -3.32 -1.14
CA MET A 44 0.27 -4.24 -0.80
C MET A 44 -0.81 -3.48 -0.03
N LEU A 45 -2.05 -3.63 -0.49
CA LEU A 45 -3.21 -3.10 0.22
C LEU A 45 -3.91 -4.28 0.90
N LEU A 46 -3.95 -4.22 2.23
CA LEU A 46 -4.60 -5.25 3.03
C LEU A 46 -5.97 -4.71 3.45
N SER A 47 -7.04 -5.40 3.03
CA SER A 47 -8.40 -4.95 3.30
C SER A 47 -9.33 -6.13 3.55
N PRO A 48 -10.01 -6.18 4.70
CA PRO A 48 -9.90 -5.25 5.83
C PRO A 48 -8.65 -5.52 6.67
N CYS A 49 -8.03 -4.45 7.15
CA CYS A 49 -6.86 -4.55 8.03
C CYS A 49 -6.62 -3.18 8.66
N THR A 50 -6.60 -3.11 9.99
CA THR A 50 -6.54 -1.81 10.67
C THR A 50 -5.30 -1.65 11.53
N ALA A 51 -4.42 -2.65 11.54
CA ALA A 51 -3.15 -2.59 12.26
C ALA A 51 -2.23 -3.65 11.69
N VAL A 52 -0.93 -3.40 11.75
CA VAL A 52 0.07 -4.37 11.29
C VAL A 52 1.24 -4.40 12.26
N HIS A 53 1.93 -5.54 12.27
CA HIS A 53 3.21 -5.69 12.94
C HIS A 53 4.26 -6.11 11.93
N MET A 54 5.50 -5.78 12.25
CA MET A 54 6.65 -6.05 11.38
C MET A 54 7.46 -7.24 11.88
N ARG A 55 6.87 -8.10 12.71
CA ARG A 55 7.55 -9.28 13.22
C ARG A 55 7.92 -10.20 12.06
N GLY A 56 9.18 -10.60 12.01
CA GLY A 56 9.67 -11.47 10.95
C GLY A 56 10.05 -10.77 9.66
N MET A 57 9.78 -9.47 9.56
CA MET A 57 10.21 -8.70 8.41
C MET A 57 11.71 -8.42 8.47
N ARG A 58 12.33 -8.27 7.32
CA ARG A 58 13.78 -8.03 7.21
C ARG A 58 14.12 -6.66 6.69
N TYR A 59 13.11 -5.83 6.42
CA TYR A 59 13.31 -4.47 5.90
C TYR A 59 12.16 -3.60 6.38
N PRO A 60 12.36 -2.28 6.47
CA PRO A 60 11.31 -1.38 6.87
C PRO A 60 10.29 -1.17 5.76
N LEU A 61 9.10 -0.74 6.12
CA LEU A 61 8.04 -0.40 5.19
C LEU A 61 7.42 0.91 5.60
N ASP A 62 6.94 1.66 4.60
CA ASP A 62 6.00 2.74 4.86
C ASP A 62 4.61 2.12 5.01
N VAL A 63 3.87 2.55 6.03
CA VAL A 63 2.54 2.03 6.30
C VAL A 63 1.57 3.19 6.42
N ALA A 64 0.46 3.11 5.67
CA ALA A 64 -0.63 4.07 5.76
C ALA A 64 -1.90 3.34 6.17
N ILE A 65 -2.55 3.83 7.22
CA ILE A 65 -3.84 3.30 7.68
C ILE A 65 -4.93 4.17 7.06
N LEU A 66 -5.90 3.54 6.42
CA LEU A 66 -6.89 4.22 5.60
C LEU A 66 -8.30 3.97 6.08
N ALA A 67 -9.12 5.00 6.03
CA ALA A 67 -10.57 4.87 6.23
C ALA A 67 -11.20 4.26 4.97
N GLY A 68 -12.48 3.89 5.08
CA GLY A 68 -13.19 3.24 3.98
C GLY A 68 -13.31 4.09 2.73
N ASP A 69 -13.25 5.41 2.87
CA ASP A 69 -13.32 6.34 1.74
C ASP A 69 -11.92 6.67 1.17
N GLY A 70 -10.88 6.04 1.69
CA GLY A 70 -9.51 6.25 1.22
C GLY A 70 -8.76 7.36 1.93
N ARG A 71 -9.37 8.01 2.93
CA ARG A 71 -8.71 9.07 3.68
C ARG A 71 -7.62 8.47 4.58
N VAL A 72 -6.47 9.10 4.60
CA VAL A 72 -5.35 8.67 5.43
C VAL A 72 -5.64 9.00 6.89
N VAL A 73 -5.74 7.96 7.73
CA VAL A 73 -6.03 8.09 9.16
C VAL A 73 -4.74 8.20 9.96
N ALA A 74 -3.72 7.44 9.58
CA ALA A 74 -2.43 7.43 10.27
C ALA A 74 -1.33 7.01 9.31
N LEU A 75 -0.12 7.49 9.57
CA LEU A 75 1.07 7.15 8.78
C LEU A 75 2.18 6.65 9.70
N TYR A 76 2.91 5.67 9.21
CA TYR A 76 4.08 5.09 9.88
C TYR A 76 5.21 5.00 8.87
N PRO A 77 5.96 6.10 8.67
CA PRO A 77 7.07 6.07 7.72
C PRO A 77 8.19 5.17 8.24
N ALA A 78 8.72 4.34 7.35
CA ALA A 78 9.86 3.47 7.64
C ALA A 78 9.67 2.68 8.93
N LEU A 79 8.51 2.04 9.07
CA LEU A 79 8.22 1.17 10.21
C LEU A 79 9.22 0.02 10.18
N ALA A 80 10.01 -0.12 11.24
CA ALA A 80 11.17 -1.01 11.25
C ALA A 80 10.77 -2.46 11.53
N PRO A 81 11.61 -3.43 11.12
CA PRO A 81 11.39 -4.82 11.48
C PRO A 81 11.20 -4.96 13.00
N GLY A 82 10.20 -5.74 13.38
CA GLY A 82 9.87 -5.95 14.79
C GLY A 82 8.98 -4.89 15.40
N GLU A 83 8.81 -3.75 14.76
CA GLU A 83 7.90 -2.71 15.24
C GLU A 83 6.46 -3.02 14.82
N ARG A 84 5.54 -2.22 15.32
CA ARG A 84 4.13 -2.37 14.98
C ARG A 84 3.43 -1.02 15.02
N THR A 85 2.28 -0.94 14.31
CA THR A 85 1.38 0.20 14.45
C THR A 85 0.64 0.09 15.77
N ARG A 86 -0.07 1.15 16.15
CA ARG A 86 -1.05 1.06 17.22
C ARG A 86 -2.14 0.06 16.81
N TRP A 87 -2.81 -0.50 17.82
CA TRP A 87 -3.88 -1.47 17.56
C TRP A 87 -5.16 -0.82 17.06
N ARG A 88 -5.43 0.40 17.49
CA ARG A 88 -6.69 1.08 17.21
C ARG A 88 -6.44 2.36 16.44
N HIS A 89 -7.18 2.48 15.34
CA HIS A 89 -7.20 3.66 14.49
C HIS A 89 -8.67 3.92 14.17
N PRO A 90 -9.35 4.81 14.94
CA PRO A 90 -10.78 5.05 14.73
C PRO A 90 -11.08 5.39 13.27
N GLY A 91 -12.09 4.72 12.71
CA GLY A 91 -12.48 4.92 11.33
C GLY A 91 -11.67 4.15 10.31
N ALA A 92 -10.66 3.40 10.75
CA ALA A 92 -9.79 2.66 9.83
C ALA A 92 -10.51 1.47 9.19
N ARG A 93 -10.11 1.15 7.97
CA ARG A 93 -10.62 0.00 7.23
C ARG A 93 -9.51 -0.82 6.59
N SER A 94 -8.49 -0.17 6.05
CA SER A 94 -7.46 -0.81 5.24
C SER A 94 -6.08 -0.33 5.63
N THR A 95 -5.08 -1.13 5.32
CA THR A 95 -3.69 -0.79 5.52
C THR A 95 -2.95 -0.91 4.20
N LEU A 96 -2.18 0.12 3.86
CA LEU A 96 -1.37 0.15 2.64
C LEU A 96 0.09 0.07 3.05
N GLU A 97 0.79 -0.93 2.53
CA GLU A 97 2.22 -1.12 2.74
C GLU A 97 2.97 -0.76 1.47
N LEU A 98 3.99 0.05 1.61
CA LEU A 98 4.77 0.61 0.49
C LEU A 98 6.26 0.54 0.81
N PRO A 99 7.12 0.62 -0.19
CA PRO A 99 8.55 0.74 0.07
C PRO A 99 8.84 1.95 0.96
N ALA A 100 9.77 1.78 1.88
CA ALA A 100 10.18 2.90 2.74
C ALA A 100 10.64 4.10 1.91
N GLY A 101 10.15 5.28 2.28
CA GLY A 101 10.45 6.52 1.56
C GLY A 101 9.36 6.98 0.61
N THR A 102 8.39 6.12 0.29
CA THR A 102 7.31 6.48 -0.64
C THR A 102 6.44 7.61 -0.09
N LEU A 103 6.10 7.56 1.19
CA LEU A 103 5.26 8.60 1.80
C LEU A 103 5.95 9.97 1.76
N ARG A 104 7.25 9.98 2.05
CA ARG A 104 8.03 11.22 2.03
C ARG A 104 8.15 11.76 0.61
N ARG A 105 8.45 10.90 -0.33
CA ARG A 105 8.63 11.29 -1.74
C ARG A 105 7.36 11.89 -2.32
N THR A 106 6.20 11.36 -1.95
CA THR A 106 4.92 11.82 -2.47
C THR A 106 4.30 12.95 -1.64
N GLY A 107 4.89 13.27 -0.48
CA GLY A 107 4.35 14.30 0.41
C GLY A 107 3.05 13.89 1.07
N THR A 108 2.76 12.59 1.12
CA THR A 108 1.51 12.10 1.68
C THR A 108 1.41 12.43 3.18
N ALA A 109 0.27 12.95 3.59
CA ALA A 109 0.02 13.36 4.97
C ALA A 109 -1.34 12.83 5.44
N GLU A 110 -1.52 12.83 6.76
CA GLU A 110 -2.81 12.49 7.34
C GLU A 110 -3.88 13.42 6.80
N GLY A 111 -5.04 12.86 6.49
CA GLY A 111 -6.15 13.60 5.90
C GLY A 111 -6.15 13.59 4.38
N ASP A 112 -5.04 13.25 3.75
CA ASP A 112 -5.01 13.09 2.29
C ASP A 112 -5.95 11.96 1.87
N VAL A 113 -6.46 12.03 0.65
CA VAL A 113 -7.37 11.02 0.11
C VAL A 113 -6.64 10.22 -0.95
N LEU A 114 -6.62 8.91 -0.76
CA LEU A 114 -6.08 7.99 -1.73
C LEU A 114 -7.22 7.32 -2.49
N ARG A 115 -6.98 7.05 -3.76
CA ARG A 115 -7.90 6.28 -4.58
C ARG A 115 -7.14 5.19 -5.28
N TRP A 116 -7.79 4.05 -5.48
CA TRP A 116 -7.17 2.95 -6.19
C TRP A 116 -8.14 2.38 -7.20
N SER A 117 -7.57 1.85 -8.26
CA SER A 117 -8.28 1.24 -9.37
C SER A 117 -7.45 0.09 -9.88
N PRO A 118 -8.04 -0.85 -10.64
CA PRO A 118 -7.25 -1.92 -11.23
C PRO A 118 -6.08 -1.36 -12.03
N ALA A 119 -4.91 -1.94 -11.83
CA ALA A 119 -3.74 -1.56 -12.61
C ALA A 119 -3.97 -1.95 -14.06
N PRO A 120 -3.43 -1.17 -15.01
CA PRO A 120 -3.53 -1.57 -16.42
C PRO A 120 -2.88 -2.93 -16.60
N SER A 121 -3.51 -3.79 -17.38
CA SER A 121 -2.89 -5.05 -17.74
C SER A 121 -1.57 -4.75 -18.42
N PRO A 122 -0.55 -5.57 -18.20
CA PRO A 122 0.67 -5.48 -18.98
C PRO A 122 0.32 -5.88 -20.40
N THR A 123 -0.36 -5.01 -21.11
CA THR A 123 -0.66 -5.28 -22.47
C THR A 123 0.59 -5.12 -23.25
N THR A 124 0.79 -6.04 -24.03
CA THR A 124 1.52 -5.79 -25.20
C THR A 124 1.00 -4.52 -25.78
N PRO A 125 1.79 -3.68 -25.92
CA PRO A 125 1.44 -2.51 -26.67
C PRO A 125 1.04 -2.92 -28.05
N SER A 126 0.51 -3.25 -28.13
CA SER A 126 0.15 -3.49 -29.06
C SER A 126 0.04 -2.79 -29.64
N GLY A 127 0.25 -2.97 -29.21
CA GLY A 127 0.07 -2.55 -29.65
C GLY A 127 0.30 -2.23 -30.15
N SER A 128 0.49 -2.39 -30.38
CA SER A 128 0.51 -2.16 -30.99
C SER A 128 0.53 -2.00 -31.66
N PRO A 129 0.57 -1.69 -32.25
CA PRO A 129 0.23 -1.69 -33.05
C PRO A 129 0.27 -1.96 -33.66
N ARG A 130 0.31 -2.17 -33.81
CA ARG A 130 0.24 -2.47 -34.33
C ARG A 130 0.07 -2.27 -35.04
N ALA A 131 0.16 -2.22 -35.18
CA ALA A 131 -0.01 -2.05 -35.88
C ALA A 131 0.05 -2.05 -36.38
#